data_b225a35e3955689a0550146a8fabfe18
#
_entry.id   b225a35e3955689a0550146a8fabfe18
#
_cell.length_a   1.000
_cell.length_b   1.000
_cell.length_c   1.000
_cell.angle_alpha   90.00
_cell.angle_beta   90.00
_cell.angle_gamma   90.00
#
_symmetry.space_group_name_H-M   'P 1'
#
loop_
_entity.id
_entity.type
_entity.pdbx_description
1 polymer ?
#
loop_
_entity_poly.entity_id
_entity_poly.type
_entity_poly.pdbx_seq_one_letter_code
_entity_poly.pdbx_strand_id
1 'polypeptide(L)'
;MNKKNLFSAFAVAAFAVAMTSCDNSPKQDAEPVAAQTNPTELKIAYVEVDSIMSQYQFCKDNSIILQKKSQNVQNTLQQKAGALQAAAANFQQKLQQNAYTEQQARQFQAGLQKQQADLEALQQRLGSELQAENEKFNTALHDSIQNFLNAYNKDKKFSLILSKAGDNILYADKAHDITKQVIAGLNKAYKKPADMGKATEKKEEKK
;
A
#
# COMPACT_ATOMS: atom_id res chain seq x y z
N MET A 1 5.16 12.08 56.05
CA MET A 1 5.13 10.96 57.04
C MET A 1 5.76 9.78 56.38
N ASN A 2 7.07 9.52 56.69
CA ASN A 2 7.55 8.47 57.58
C ASN A 2 7.25 7.07 57.06
N LYS A 3 8.11 6.11 56.85
CA LYS A 3 9.42 5.71 57.40
C LYS A 3 9.90 4.49 56.60
N LYS A 4 11.17 4.43 56.27
CA LYS A 4 12.26 3.62 56.90
C LYS A 4 12.44 2.21 56.31
N ASN A 5 13.61 2.06 55.67
CA ASN A 5 14.68 1.10 55.90
C ASN A 5 14.31 -0.34 56.29
N LEU A 6 14.87 -1.31 55.55
CA LEU A 6 15.67 -2.31 56.26
C LEU A 6 16.71 -2.95 55.28
N PHE A 7 17.93 -2.80 55.71
CA PHE A 7 19.11 -3.57 55.27
C PHE A 7 18.95 -5.05 55.62
N SER A 8 19.39 -5.96 54.78
CA SER A 8 19.95 -7.21 55.27
C SER A 8 21.01 -7.70 54.27
N ALA A 9 22.24 -7.65 54.77
CA ALA A 9 23.42 -8.30 54.22
C ALA A 9 23.42 -9.78 54.64
N PHE A 10 23.74 -10.70 53.75
CA PHE A 10 24.21 -12.03 54.14
C PHE A 10 25.34 -12.49 53.16
N ALA A 11 26.43 -12.59 53.70
CA ALA A 11 27.69 -13.27 53.75
C ALA A 11 27.86 -14.48 52.79
N VAL A 12 28.93 -14.38 52.03
CA VAL A 12 30.05 -15.31 51.73
C VAL A 12 29.85 -16.79 52.13
N ALA A 13 29.99 -17.67 51.12
CA ALA A 13 30.64 -18.98 51.31
C ALA A 13 31.33 -19.38 50.00
N ALA A 14 32.61 -19.32 50.00
CA ALA A 14 33.51 -19.94 49.04
C ALA A 14 33.46 -21.45 49.21
N PHE A 15 33.21 -22.19 48.10
CA PHE A 15 33.51 -23.63 48.04
C PHE A 15 34.36 -23.87 46.79
N ALA A 16 35.66 -23.99 47.04
CA ALA A 16 36.61 -24.56 46.12
C ALA A 16 36.48 -26.07 46.17
N VAL A 17 36.03 -26.68 45.09
CA VAL A 17 36.18 -28.13 44.88
C VAL A 17 37.01 -28.32 43.63
N ALA A 18 38.26 -28.61 43.82
CA ALA A 18 39.15 -29.21 42.83
C ALA A 18 38.70 -30.66 42.59
N MET A 19 38.18 -30.97 41.42
CA MET A 19 38.10 -32.34 40.95
C MET A 19 38.97 -32.43 39.68
N THR A 20 40.14 -32.96 39.86
CA THR A 20 40.92 -33.57 38.79
C THR A 20 40.20 -34.84 38.36
N SER A 21 39.74 -34.90 37.14
CA SER A 21 39.39 -36.14 36.47
C SER A 21 40.06 -36.12 35.11
N CYS A 22 41.01 -36.98 35.00
CA CYS A 22 41.60 -37.39 33.74
C CYS A 22 40.55 -38.12 32.91
N ASP A 23 40.52 -37.85 31.65
CA ASP A 23 40.92 -38.76 30.60
C ASP A 23 39.87 -39.19 29.58
N ASN A 24 40.37 -39.15 28.36
CA ASN A 24 39.90 -39.89 27.17
C ASN A 24 38.54 -39.54 26.58
N SER A 25 38.51 -38.45 25.88
CA SER A 25 37.57 -38.31 24.76
C SER A 25 38.33 -38.24 23.42
N PRO A 26 37.90 -38.95 22.39
CA PRO A 26 38.59 -38.93 21.11
C PRO A 26 38.58 -37.52 20.51
N LYS A 27 39.75 -37.11 20.06
CA LYS A 27 39.90 -35.91 19.24
C LYS A 27 38.99 -36.03 18.03
N GLN A 28 37.88 -35.31 18.10
CA GLN A 28 37.15 -34.97 16.92
C GLN A 28 37.90 -33.76 16.36
N ASP A 29 38.65 -33.97 15.31
CA ASP A 29 39.24 -32.93 14.49
C ASP A 29 38.09 -32.09 13.93
N ALA A 30 37.73 -31.07 14.70
CA ALA A 30 36.97 -29.96 14.15
C ALA A 30 37.97 -29.22 13.26
N GLU A 31 37.98 -29.52 11.99
CA GLU A 31 38.55 -28.64 10.99
C GLU A 31 38.05 -27.24 11.28
N PRO A 32 38.92 -26.23 11.44
CA PRO A 32 38.50 -24.87 11.46
C PRO A 32 37.91 -24.61 10.06
N VAL A 33 36.60 -24.54 9.95
CA VAL A 33 35.97 -23.90 8.82
C VAL A 33 36.41 -22.45 8.84
N ALA A 34 37.55 -22.23 8.24
CA ALA A 34 37.98 -20.90 7.87
C ALA A 34 36.97 -20.40 6.84
N ALA A 35 35.89 -19.82 7.32
CA ALA A 35 35.11 -18.92 6.52
C ALA A 35 36.04 -17.78 6.14
N GLN A 36 36.78 -17.98 5.04
CA GLN A 36 37.35 -16.88 4.27
C GLN A 36 36.20 -16.11 3.65
N THR A 37 35.45 -15.42 4.46
CA THR A 37 34.68 -14.28 4.01
C THR A 37 35.71 -13.19 3.73
N ASN A 38 36.21 -13.16 2.49
CA ASN A 38 36.67 -11.88 1.96
C ASN A 38 35.56 -10.90 2.27
N PRO A 39 35.79 -9.78 2.95
CA PRO A 39 34.80 -8.77 3.15
C PRO A 39 34.47 -8.23 1.76
N THR A 40 33.48 -8.83 1.10
CA THR A 40 32.93 -8.28 -0.12
C THR A 40 32.35 -6.95 0.30
N GLU A 41 32.96 -5.86 -0.13
CA GLU A 41 32.54 -4.50 0.18
C GLU A 41 31.03 -4.40 -0.05
N LEU A 42 30.28 -4.20 1.03
CA LEU A 42 28.81 -4.16 0.98
C LEU A 42 28.39 -2.87 0.25
N LYS A 43 28.06 -2.99 -1.04
CA LYS A 43 27.61 -1.86 -1.85
C LYS A 43 26.12 -1.66 -1.64
N ILE A 44 25.76 -0.58 -0.96
CA ILE A 44 24.39 -0.21 -0.66
C ILE A 44 23.98 0.95 -1.56
N ALA A 45 22.76 0.90 -2.08
CA ALA A 45 22.11 2.01 -2.75
C ALA A 45 20.71 2.22 -2.16
N TYR A 46 20.09 3.38 -2.47
CA TYR A 46 18.70 3.62 -2.13
C TYR A 46 17.96 4.29 -3.28
N VAL A 47 16.63 4.16 -3.23
CA VAL A 47 15.70 4.78 -4.16
C VAL A 47 14.61 5.49 -3.37
N GLU A 48 14.35 6.77 -3.69
CA GLU A 48 13.28 7.56 -3.07
C GLU A 48 11.92 7.21 -3.70
N VAL A 49 11.05 6.62 -2.89
CA VAL A 49 9.71 6.18 -3.34
C VAL A 49 8.84 7.37 -3.75
N ASP A 50 8.89 8.47 -3.01
CA ASP A 50 8.11 9.69 -3.31
C ASP A 50 8.51 10.30 -4.66
N SER A 51 9.81 10.22 -4.99
CA SER A 51 10.32 10.64 -6.30
C SER A 51 9.82 9.72 -7.43
N ILE A 52 9.74 8.41 -7.19
CA ILE A 52 9.12 7.47 -8.15
C ILE A 52 7.64 7.82 -8.33
N MET A 53 6.88 7.96 -7.25
CA MET A 53 5.45 8.28 -7.30
C MET A 53 5.15 9.56 -8.09
N SER A 54 6.00 10.57 -7.95
CA SER A 54 5.81 11.85 -8.62
C SER A 54 6.35 11.94 -10.04
N GLN A 55 7.35 11.11 -10.42
CA GLN A 55 8.07 11.26 -11.69
C GLN A 55 7.93 10.06 -12.64
N TYR A 56 7.56 8.88 -12.13
CA TYR A 56 7.31 7.71 -12.97
C TYR A 56 5.99 7.87 -13.74
N GLN A 57 6.06 7.78 -15.09
CA GLN A 57 4.90 8.02 -15.95
C GLN A 57 3.73 7.06 -15.67
N PHE A 58 4.02 5.82 -15.35
CA PHE A 58 3.02 4.85 -14.90
C PHE A 58 2.20 5.36 -13.69
N CYS A 59 2.88 5.94 -12.69
CA CYS A 59 2.21 6.49 -11.50
C CYS A 59 1.34 7.69 -11.86
N LYS A 60 1.84 8.60 -12.69
CA LYS A 60 1.08 9.77 -13.17
C LYS A 60 -0.18 9.36 -13.93
N ASP A 61 -0.03 8.42 -14.84
CA ASP A 61 -1.13 7.93 -15.67
C ASP A 61 -2.19 7.21 -14.82
N ASN A 62 -1.77 6.36 -13.88
CA ASN A 62 -2.70 5.68 -12.98
C ASN A 62 -3.38 6.63 -11.98
N SER A 63 -2.68 7.66 -11.49
CA SER A 63 -3.26 8.71 -10.66
C SER A 63 -4.45 9.39 -11.36
N ILE A 64 -4.30 9.72 -12.64
CA ILE A 64 -5.38 10.30 -13.45
C ILE A 64 -6.57 9.33 -13.58
N ILE A 65 -6.30 8.03 -13.81
CA ILE A 65 -7.33 7.00 -13.91
C ILE A 65 -8.10 6.87 -12.61
N LEU A 66 -7.39 6.72 -11.48
CA LEU A 66 -8.00 6.56 -10.16
C LEU A 66 -8.81 7.80 -9.77
N GLN A 67 -8.30 9.01 -10.04
CA GLN A 67 -9.03 10.25 -9.82
C GLN A 67 -10.33 10.33 -10.60
N LYS A 68 -10.29 10.01 -11.92
CA LYS A 68 -11.50 9.97 -12.75
C LYS A 68 -12.50 8.93 -12.26
N LYS A 69 -12.01 7.75 -11.88
CA LYS A 69 -12.87 6.66 -11.36
C LYS A 69 -13.54 7.08 -10.06
N SER A 70 -12.79 7.67 -9.12
CA SER A 70 -13.31 8.22 -7.87
C SER A 70 -14.38 9.28 -8.13
N GLN A 71 -14.14 10.21 -9.05
CA GLN A 71 -15.11 11.25 -9.41
C GLN A 71 -16.38 10.67 -10.04
N ASN A 72 -16.25 9.66 -10.91
CA ASN A 72 -17.40 8.97 -11.49
C ASN A 72 -18.23 8.24 -10.43
N VAL A 73 -17.57 7.59 -9.46
CA VAL A 73 -18.24 6.95 -8.32
C VAL A 73 -19.04 7.98 -7.53
N GLN A 74 -18.42 9.10 -7.16
CA GLN A 74 -19.10 10.17 -6.42
C GLN A 74 -20.30 10.72 -7.18
N ASN A 75 -20.14 11.02 -8.47
CA ASN A 75 -21.22 11.52 -9.31
C ASN A 75 -22.38 10.52 -9.43
N THR A 76 -22.06 9.23 -9.58
CA THR A 76 -23.06 8.16 -9.68
C THR A 76 -23.86 8.04 -8.38
N LEU A 77 -23.18 8.03 -7.24
CA LEU A 77 -23.85 7.94 -5.94
C LEU A 77 -24.70 9.18 -5.65
N GLN A 78 -24.19 10.37 -5.96
CA GLN A 78 -24.92 11.62 -5.79
C GLN A 78 -26.19 11.67 -6.66
N GLN A 79 -26.09 11.25 -7.92
CA GLN A 79 -27.26 11.19 -8.81
C GLN A 79 -28.32 10.20 -8.31
N LYS A 80 -27.88 9.01 -7.86
CA LYS A 80 -28.80 7.99 -7.33
C LYS A 80 -29.46 8.44 -6.01
N ALA A 81 -28.69 9.04 -5.11
CA ALA A 81 -29.22 9.60 -3.86
C ALA A 81 -30.21 10.74 -4.12
N GLY A 82 -29.90 11.65 -5.04
CA GLY A 82 -30.80 12.74 -5.44
C GLY A 82 -32.10 12.24 -6.06
N ALA A 83 -32.02 11.21 -6.92
CA ALA A 83 -33.20 10.59 -7.51
C ALA A 83 -34.09 9.92 -6.45
N LEU A 84 -33.50 9.21 -5.48
CA LEU A 84 -34.23 8.61 -4.37
C LEU A 84 -34.92 9.67 -3.51
N GLN A 85 -34.21 10.75 -3.17
CA GLN A 85 -34.77 11.87 -2.42
C GLN A 85 -35.96 12.53 -3.14
N ALA A 86 -35.82 12.77 -4.44
CA ALA A 86 -36.90 13.34 -5.25
C ALA A 86 -38.09 12.39 -5.33
N ALA A 87 -37.86 11.07 -5.49
CA ALA A 87 -38.92 10.08 -5.50
C ALA A 87 -39.68 10.02 -4.16
N ALA A 88 -38.94 10.08 -3.04
CA ALA A 88 -39.52 10.11 -1.70
C ALA A 88 -40.35 11.38 -1.46
N ALA A 89 -39.85 12.55 -1.87
CA ALA A 89 -40.60 13.81 -1.78
C ALA A 89 -41.87 13.79 -2.61
N ASN A 90 -41.80 13.30 -3.86
CA ASN A 90 -42.98 13.16 -4.73
C ASN A 90 -44.01 12.20 -4.14
N PHE A 91 -43.55 11.08 -3.56
CA PHE A 91 -44.44 10.13 -2.89
C PHE A 91 -45.18 10.78 -1.70
N GLN A 92 -44.48 11.52 -0.85
CA GLN A 92 -45.06 12.25 0.27
C GLN A 92 -46.11 13.28 -0.19
N GLN A 93 -45.78 14.06 -1.22
CA GLN A 93 -46.71 15.05 -1.77
C GLN A 93 -47.98 14.39 -2.31
N LYS A 94 -47.88 13.29 -3.03
CA LYS A 94 -49.04 12.56 -3.58
C LYS A 94 -49.88 11.88 -2.51
N LEU A 95 -49.26 11.42 -1.41
CA LEU A 95 -50.02 10.93 -0.25
C LEU A 95 -50.87 12.03 0.38
N GLN A 96 -50.34 13.24 0.55
CA GLN A 96 -51.07 14.39 1.07
C GLN A 96 -52.25 14.80 0.19
N GLN A 97 -52.14 14.59 -1.13
CA GLN A 97 -53.17 14.87 -2.12
C GLN A 97 -54.20 13.73 -2.27
N ASN A 98 -54.08 12.66 -1.47
CA ASN A 98 -54.91 11.45 -1.61
C ASN A 98 -54.86 10.84 -3.05
N ALA A 99 -53.73 11.02 -3.75
CA ALA A 99 -53.59 10.60 -5.15
C ALA A 99 -53.30 9.11 -5.32
N TYR A 100 -53.14 8.35 -4.24
CA TYR A 100 -52.88 6.92 -4.26
C TYR A 100 -53.98 6.12 -3.58
N THR A 101 -54.32 4.96 -4.14
CA THR A 101 -55.00 3.92 -3.37
C THR A 101 -54.07 3.32 -2.33
N GLU A 102 -54.60 2.67 -1.31
CA GLU A 102 -53.79 2.02 -0.27
C GLU A 102 -52.81 0.99 -0.86
N GLN A 103 -53.23 0.23 -1.85
CA GLN A 103 -52.37 -0.74 -2.55
C GLN A 103 -51.22 -0.05 -3.30
N GLN A 104 -51.51 1.03 -4.01
CA GLN A 104 -50.47 1.81 -4.71
C GLN A 104 -49.45 2.42 -3.72
N ALA A 105 -49.94 2.98 -2.60
CA ALA A 105 -49.06 3.56 -1.56
C ALA A 105 -48.11 2.51 -1.00
N ARG A 106 -48.59 1.30 -0.70
CA ARG A 106 -47.75 0.18 -0.25
C ARG A 106 -46.70 -0.22 -1.30
N GLN A 107 -47.08 -0.28 -2.57
CA GLN A 107 -46.14 -0.60 -3.67
C GLN A 107 -45.04 0.45 -3.83
N PHE A 108 -45.42 1.73 -3.79
CA PHE A 108 -44.43 2.82 -3.86
C PHE A 108 -43.47 2.82 -2.67
N GLN A 109 -44.01 2.62 -1.46
CA GLN A 109 -43.18 2.52 -0.26
C GLN A 109 -42.18 1.36 -0.33
N ALA A 110 -42.61 0.19 -0.77
CA ALA A 110 -41.73 -0.96 -0.98
C ALA A 110 -40.66 -0.67 -2.06
N GLY A 111 -41.05 0.04 -3.13
CA GLY A 111 -40.13 0.49 -4.18
C GLY A 111 -39.05 1.45 -3.66
N LEU A 112 -39.43 2.40 -2.81
CA LEU A 112 -38.43 3.32 -2.17
C LEU A 112 -37.50 2.57 -1.24
N GLN A 113 -37.98 1.63 -0.42
CA GLN A 113 -37.16 0.80 0.44
C GLN A 113 -36.14 -0.02 -0.39
N LYS A 114 -36.61 -0.59 -1.52
CA LYS A 114 -35.73 -1.31 -2.44
C LYS A 114 -34.65 -0.38 -3.03
N GLN A 115 -35.02 0.81 -3.49
CA GLN A 115 -34.06 1.78 -4.04
C GLN A 115 -33.02 2.20 -2.99
N GLN A 116 -33.41 2.33 -1.72
CA GLN A 116 -32.50 2.60 -0.61
C GLN A 116 -31.49 1.46 -0.46
N ALA A 117 -31.95 0.22 -0.39
CA ALA A 117 -31.09 -0.95 -0.27
C ALA A 117 -30.17 -1.10 -1.50
N ASP A 118 -30.68 -0.85 -2.70
CA ASP A 118 -29.90 -0.88 -3.94
C ASP A 118 -28.79 0.21 -3.93
N LEU A 119 -29.07 1.40 -3.39
CA LEU A 119 -28.07 2.48 -3.25
C LEU A 119 -26.96 2.09 -2.26
N GLU A 120 -27.31 1.49 -1.13
CA GLU A 120 -26.33 1.01 -0.12
C GLU A 120 -25.44 -0.09 -0.71
N ALA A 121 -26.04 -1.07 -1.41
CA ALA A 121 -25.30 -2.12 -2.11
C ALA A 121 -24.39 -1.57 -3.19
N LEU A 122 -24.85 -0.57 -3.96
CA LEU A 122 -24.05 0.13 -4.96
C LEU A 122 -22.85 0.84 -4.33
N GLN A 123 -23.04 1.53 -3.22
CA GLN A 123 -21.97 2.22 -2.50
C GLN A 123 -20.88 1.25 -2.05
N GLN A 124 -21.27 0.12 -1.43
CA GLN A 124 -20.32 -0.91 -1.00
C GLN A 124 -19.57 -1.50 -2.19
N ARG A 125 -20.25 -1.83 -3.29
CA ARG A 125 -19.63 -2.38 -4.49
C ARG A 125 -18.63 -1.43 -5.11
N LEU A 126 -19.01 -0.16 -5.29
CA LEU A 126 -18.13 0.86 -5.89
C LEU A 126 -16.92 1.18 -4.99
N GLY A 127 -17.10 1.15 -3.66
CA GLY A 127 -16.00 1.27 -2.69
C GLY A 127 -15.00 0.13 -2.82
N SER A 128 -15.48 -1.12 -2.87
CA SER A 128 -14.65 -2.31 -3.06
C SER A 128 -13.94 -2.30 -4.42
N GLU A 129 -14.59 -1.83 -5.49
CA GLU A 129 -13.97 -1.69 -6.80
C GLU A 129 -12.82 -0.67 -6.79
N LEU A 130 -12.97 0.48 -6.10
CA LEU A 130 -11.90 1.46 -5.96
C LEU A 130 -10.73 0.90 -5.15
N GLN A 131 -11.00 0.16 -4.06
CA GLN A 131 -9.96 -0.49 -3.28
C GLN A 131 -9.19 -1.51 -4.13
N ALA A 132 -9.88 -2.38 -4.85
CA ALA A 132 -9.26 -3.37 -5.71
C ALA A 132 -8.38 -2.73 -6.81
N GLU A 133 -8.77 -1.58 -7.35
CA GLU A 133 -7.95 -0.85 -8.32
C GLU A 133 -6.69 -0.26 -7.68
N ASN A 134 -6.77 0.26 -6.44
CA ASN A 134 -5.58 0.70 -5.71
C ASN A 134 -4.62 -0.44 -5.41
N GLU A 135 -5.13 -1.61 -5.02
CA GLU A 135 -4.32 -2.81 -4.80
C GLU A 135 -3.62 -3.27 -6.09
N LYS A 136 -4.34 -3.30 -7.21
CA LYS A 136 -3.76 -3.61 -8.53
C LYS A 136 -2.66 -2.61 -8.92
N PHE A 137 -2.89 -1.33 -8.68
CA PHE A 137 -1.89 -0.30 -8.95
C PHE A 137 -0.63 -0.53 -8.10
N ASN A 138 -0.77 -0.76 -6.79
CA ASN A 138 0.35 -0.98 -5.89
C ASN A 138 1.14 -2.25 -6.28
N THR A 139 0.45 -3.34 -6.62
CA THR A 139 1.08 -4.57 -7.09
C THR A 139 1.85 -4.34 -8.39
N ALA A 140 1.23 -3.71 -9.38
CA ALA A 140 1.87 -3.44 -10.66
C ALA A 140 3.06 -2.48 -10.55
N LEU A 141 2.99 -1.50 -9.64
CA LEU A 141 4.11 -0.59 -9.34
C LEU A 141 5.27 -1.37 -8.71
N HIS A 142 4.97 -2.16 -7.68
CA HIS A 142 5.97 -3.01 -7.03
C HIS A 142 6.65 -3.94 -8.03
N ASP A 143 5.90 -4.65 -8.86
CA ASP A 143 6.41 -5.58 -9.86
C ASP A 143 7.28 -4.86 -10.89
N SER A 144 6.85 -3.67 -11.35
CA SER A 144 7.62 -2.85 -12.29
C SER A 144 8.99 -2.47 -11.72
N ILE A 145 9.01 -2.02 -10.46
CA ILE A 145 10.24 -1.64 -9.76
C ILE A 145 11.13 -2.87 -9.56
N GLN A 146 10.60 -3.98 -9.05
CA GLN A 146 11.34 -5.21 -8.81
C GLN A 146 11.96 -5.77 -10.09
N ASN A 147 11.17 -5.86 -11.16
CA ASN A 147 11.65 -6.36 -12.46
C ASN A 147 12.75 -5.46 -13.03
N PHE A 148 12.59 -4.14 -12.91
CA PHE A 148 13.61 -3.20 -13.34
C PHE A 148 14.89 -3.35 -12.50
N LEU A 149 14.80 -3.38 -11.17
CA LEU A 149 15.95 -3.51 -10.29
C LEU A 149 16.68 -4.84 -10.46
N ASN A 150 15.97 -5.93 -10.68
CA ASN A 150 16.56 -7.23 -10.99
C ASN A 150 17.39 -7.18 -12.29
N ALA A 151 16.89 -6.51 -13.32
CA ALA A 151 17.63 -6.32 -14.58
C ALA A 151 18.80 -5.35 -14.41
N TYR A 152 18.59 -4.24 -13.69
CA TYR A 152 19.59 -3.20 -13.45
C TYR A 152 20.78 -3.70 -12.63
N ASN A 153 20.51 -4.62 -11.68
CA ASN A 153 21.51 -5.18 -10.75
C ASN A 153 22.05 -6.55 -11.19
N LYS A 154 21.87 -6.96 -12.47
CA LYS A 154 22.39 -8.25 -12.97
C LYS A 154 23.89 -8.45 -12.70
N ASP A 155 24.68 -7.39 -12.86
CA ASP A 155 26.12 -7.42 -12.66
C ASP A 155 26.50 -7.30 -11.15
N LYS A 156 25.56 -7.52 -10.23
CA LYS A 156 25.76 -7.39 -8.78
C LYS A 156 26.46 -6.09 -8.38
N LYS A 157 26.07 -4.98 -8.99
CA LYS A 157 26.58 -3.63 -8.68
C LYS A 157 26.34 -3.25 -7.22
N PHE A 158 25.21 -3.71 -6.66
CA PHE A 158 24.80 -3.46 -5.30
C PHE A 158 24.48 -4.77 -4.60
N SER A 159 24.90 -4.86 -3.35
CA SER A 159 24.53 -5.96 -2.46
C SER A 159 23.14 -5.75 -1.89
N LEU A 160 22.71 -4.48 -1.76
CA LEU A 160 21.43 -4.09 -1.19
C LEU A 160 20.95 -2.79 -1.84
N ILE A 161 19.67 -2.76 -2.23
CA ILE A 161 18.99 -1.56 -2.67
C ILE A 161 17.80 -1.34 -1.75
N LEU A 162 17.82 -0.22 -1.01
CA LEU A 162 16.79 0.14 -0.03
C LEU A 162 15.75 1.07 -0.64
N SER A 163 14.52 0.93 -0.20
CA SER A 163 13.49 1.96 -0.44
C SER A 163 13.61 3.05 0.62
N LYS A 164 13.64 4.33 0.22
CA LYS A 164 13.52 5.47 1.11
C LYS A 164 12.13 6.06 0.95
N ALA A 165 11.32 5.96 2.01
CA ALA A 165 9.95 6.47 2.05
C ALA A 165 9.68 7.06 3.44
N GLY A 166 9.19 8.27 3.51
CA GLY A 166 9.03 8.96 4.80
C GLY A 166 10.30 8.93 5.63
N ASP A 167 10.19 8.54 6.89
CA ASP A 167 11.27 8.55 7.89
C ASP A 167 11.95 7.18 8.10
N ASN A 168 11.74 6.21 7.21
CA ASN A 168 12.35 4.87 7.36
C ASN A 168 13.88 4.88 7.23
N ILE A 169 14.46 5.88 6.54
CA ILE A 169 15.88 6.15 6.46
C ILE A 169 16.11 7.61 6.83
N LEU A 170 16.61 7.86 8.02
CA LEU A 170 16.80 9.23 8.55
C LEU A 170 17.95 9.96 7.85
N TYR A 171 19.00 9.24 7.47
CA TYR A 171 20.15 9.79 6.75
C TYR A 171 20.68 8.77 5.74
N ALA A 172 20.96 9.24 4.55
CA ALA A 172 21.75 8.51 3.55
C ALA A 172 22.55 9.50 2.71
N ASP A 173 23.81 9.18 2.43
CA ASP A 173 24.63 9.99 1.54
C ASP A 173 24.06 9.94 0.11
N LYS A 174 24.06 11.09 -0.56
CA LYS A 174 23.59 11.22 -1.96
C LYS A 174 24.40 10.38 -2.96
N ALA A 175 25.63 9.99 -2.59
CA ALA A 175 26.43 9.10 -3.42
C ALA A 175 25.78 7.71 -3.60
N HIS A 176 24.90 7.30 -2.68
CA HIS A 176 24.16 6.05 -2.74
C HIS A 176 22.79 6.17 -3.41
N ASP A 177 22.39 7.37 -3.86
CA ASP A 177 21.12 7.63 -4.49
C ASP A 177 21.12 7.21 -5.96
N ILE A 178 20.34 6.19 -6.29
CA ILE A 178 20.13 5.73 -7.68
C ILE A 178 18.73 6.06 -8.21
N THR A 179 17.99 6.92 -7.52
CA THR A 179 16.59 7.24 -7.83
C THR A 179 16.43 7.72 -9.28
N LYS A 180 17.27 8.63 -9.73
CA LYS A 180 17.19 9.19 -11.09
C LYS A 180 17.38 8.12 -12.16
N GLN A 181 18.35 7.22 -11.97
CA GLN A 181 18.63 6.13 -12.89
C GLN A 181 17.47 5.15 -12.96
N VAL A 182 16.88 4.82 -11.79
CA VAL A 182 15.72 3.93 -11.68
C VAL A 182 14.52 4.56 -12.40
N ILE A 183 14.18 5.82 -12.12
CA ILE A 183 13.06 6.52 -12.75
C ILE A 183 13.26 6.61 -14.29
N ALA A 184 14.45 6.94 -14.74
CA ALA A 184 14.75 7.02 -16.18
C ALA A 184 14.56 5.66 -16.85
N GLY A 185 15.03 4.58 -16.22
CA GLY A 185 14.87 3.22 -16.74
C GLY A 185 13.44 2.74 -16.74
N LEU A 186 12.70 2.99 -15.66
CA LEU A 186 11.27 2.68 -15.54
C LEU A 186 10.46 3.42 -16.62
N ASN A 187 10.72 4.71 -16.82
CA ASN A 187 10.03 5.50 -17.84
C ASN A 187 10.36 5.04 -19.27
N LYS A 188 11.59 4.59 -19.52
CA LYS A 188 11.99 4.03 -20.82
C LYS A 188 11.28 2.69 -21.10
N ALA A 189 11.07 1.89 -20.07
CA ALA A 189 10.41 0.58 -20.19
C ALA A 189 8.88 0.69 -20.25
N TYR A 190 8.31 1.75 -19.69
CA TYR A 190 6.87 1.94 -19.62
C TYR A 190 6.26 2.17 -21.00
N LYS A 191 5.19 1.40 -21.28
CA LYS A 191 4.34 1.61 -22.46
C LYS A 191 2.96 2.04 -21.99
N LYS A 192 2.57 3.25 -22.38
CA LYS A 192 1.23 3.77 -22.05
C LYS A 192 0.14 2.86 -22.62
N PRO A 193 -0.86 2.44 -21.83
CA PRO A 193 -1.99 1.67 -22.33
C PRO A 193 -2.77 2.45 -23.41
N ALA A 194 -3.15 1.76 -24.50
CA ALA A 194 -3.83 2.36 -25.64
C ALA A 194 -5.18 3.03 -25.28
N ASP A 195 -5.85 2.56 -24.24
CA ASP A 195 -7.14 3.11 -23.78
C ASP A 195 -7.02 4.50 -23.15
N MET A 196 -5.84 4.88 -22.69
CA MET A 196 -5.61 6.22 -22.14
C MET A 196 -5.51 7.30 -23.20
N GLY A 197 -5.10 6.97 -24.42
CA GLY A 197 -5.08 7.91 -25.56
C GLY A 197 -6.46 8.39 -25.94
N LYS A 198 -7.44 7.51 -25.98
CA LYS A 198 -8.83 7.83 -26.37
C LYS A 198 -9.59 8.72 -25.37
N ALA A 199 -9.18 8.76 -24.12
CA ALA A 199 -9.84 9.59 -23.10
C ALA A 199 -9.35 11.06 -23.09
N THR A 200 -8.16 11.32 -23.65
CA THR A 200 -7.59 12.66 -23.78
C THR A 200 -8.01 13.35 -25.08
N GLU A 201 -8.10 12.62 -26.19
CA GLU A 201 -8.50 13.18 -27.49
C GLU A 201 -9.96 13.70 -27.51
N LYS A 202 -10.88 13.05 -26.77
CA LYS A 202 -12.28 13.50 -26.68
C LYS A 202 -12.47 14.85 -25.95
N LYS A 203 -11.45 15.40 -25.32
CA LYS A 203 -11.51 16.67 -24.60
C LYS A 203 -10.97 17.84 -25.42
N GLU A 204 -10.16 17.58 -26.44
CA GLU A 204 -9.63 18.62 -27.33
C GLU A 204 -10.55 18.94 -28.52
N GLU A 205 -11.41 18.01 -28.94
CA GLU A 205 -12.40 18.25 -30.02
C GLU A 205 -13.67 19.00 -29.55
N LYS A 206 -13.79 19.36 -28.27
CA LYS A 206 -14.95 20.11 -27.70
C LYS A 206 -14.56 21.47 -27.12
N LYS A 207 -13.56 22.11 -27.68
CA LYS A 207 -13.24 23.51 -27.32
C LYS A 207 -13.41 24.43 -28.49
#